data_4db0edd18601bb66ed5607aa1892da7b
#
_entry.id   4db0edd18601bb66ed5607aa1892da7b
#
_cell.length_a   1.000
_cell.length_b   1.000
_cell.length_c   1.000
_cell.angle_alpha   90.00
_cell.angle_beta   90.00
_cell.angle_gamma   90.00
#
_symmetry.space_group_name_H-M   'P 1'
#
loop_
_entity.id
_entity.type
_entity.pdbx_description
1 polymer ?
#
loop_
_entity_poly.entity_id
_entity_poly.type
_entity_poly.pdbx_seq_one_letter_code
_entity_poly.pdbx_strand_id
1 'polypeptide(L)'
;METFTSISNKTTSTDAFTSEIIRNYFLSTVREMIKITARAAYSTSFSEGMDFTCGLFDDQARLFAQSGGNPIHIGALDDELRFVLEKLGDVEPGDVLLHNDPFEGADHQSDVIVAIPMFADDEHVGFSVNRGHWADIGAMYAGGYGLASHFVQEGLIIPACKLYRGGRLDEVIRDFIFKNVRMPRFVWGDLQAQIASARAAAERMSELIERYGLADVRNAMEYSLAYARERFRDRLTMIPDGTYRSEDSLDDDGFGAGPHWIRLTIEKSADQVIVDFEGTDKQANGAANCTLAGTKAAVYTALKAFIDPEVPFNSGIVDLVDIRAPVGTLVNPTQPAPVSCAPADPTNRICETVLRCLVDVVPDRGVAGSYSSGLNAPGFGRTDEGDEYMWYVYGPGGCGARAGQDGLTTEFHTMAMCANESLEVWEARYPVRFVRRELRTDSGGPGRHRGGLGEVRVIECLGDVLVSGYMDRCLSQPWGVAGGLEGASNAFCIEREGVEFSFTDLGLPSPGKFSNFMLHRGDRFVVKAGGGGGFGPPEHRDLDLVVRDVREGYVSASAAEKFYRVALLPDGAVDEGRTRLLRSQHAFRD
;
A
#
# COMPACT_ATOMS: atom_id res chain seq x y z
N MET A 1 -5.05 -32.87 -6.88
CA MET A 1 -6.48 -33.08 -7.08
C MET A 1 -7.00 -33.70 -5.79
N GLU A 2 -7.11 -32.88 -4.74
CA GLU A 2 -7.58 -33.34 -3.44
C GLU A 2 -9.08 -33.11 -3.37
N THR A 3 -9.78 -34.14 -3.00
CA THR A 3 -11.24 -34.24 -2.90
C THR A 3 -11.76 -33.33 -1.79
N PHE A 4 -12.51 -32.31 -2.17
CA PHE A 4 -13.30 -31.51 -1.25
C PHE A 4 -14.42 -32.35 -0.66
N THR A 5 -14.27 -32.74 0.59
CA THR A 5 -15.34 -33.44 1.36
C THR A 5 -16.15 -32.40 2.13
N SER A 6 -17.44 -32.36 1.76
CA SER A 6 -18.63 -31.86 2.48
C SER A 6 -18.53 -30.54 3.25
N ILE A 7 -18.83 -29.43 2.55
CA ILE A 7 -19.41 -28.23 3.19
C ILE A 7 -20.82 -28.64 3.69
N SER A 8 -21.03 -28.50 4.99
CA SER A 8 -22.27 -28.80 5.69
C SER A 8 -23.45 -28.04 5.08
N ASN A 9 -24.39 -28.77 4.50
CA ASN A 9 -25.67 -28.28 4.00
C ASN A 9 -26.48 -27.60 5.09
N LYS A 10 -26.57 -26.27 5.09
CA LYS A 10 -27.78 -25.56 5.53
C LYS A 10 -28.01 -24.34 4.65
N THR A 11 -29.09 -24.39 3.85
CA THR A 11 -29.78 -23.31 3.16
C THR A 11 -29.08 -22.67 1.96
N THR A 12 -28.97 -23.38 0.81
CA THR A 12 -29.08 -22.73 -0.51
C THR A 12 -29.54 -23.72 -1.54
N SER A 13 -30.56 -23.37 -2.34
CA SER A 13 -31.09 -24.21 -3.42
C SER A 13 -30.17 -24.30 -4.64
N THR A 14 -29.13 -23.45 -4.70
CA THR A 14 -28.16 -23.39 -5.78
C THR A 14 -27.03 -24.39 -5.56
N ASP A 15 -26.70 -25.17 -6.58
CA ASP A 15 -25.59 -26.11 -6.46
C ASP A 15 -24.24 -25.37 -6.41
N ALA A 16 -23.24 -25.96 -5.72
CA ALA A 16 -21.93 -25.35 -5.50
C ALA A 16 -21.21 -25.03 -6.83
N PHE A 17 -21.48 -25.73 -7.91
CA PHE A 17 -20.89 -25.50 -9.21
C PHE A 17 -21.40 -24.20 -9.84
N THR A 18 -22.70 -23.97 -9.80
CA THR A 18 -23.33 -22.72 -10.26
C THR A 18 -22.86 -21.54 -9.41
N SER A 19 -22.79 -21.69 -8.08
CA SER A 19 -22.26 -20.65 -7.18
C SER A 19 -20.81 -20.28 -7.52
N GLU A 20 -19.97 -21.25 -7.83
CA GLU A 20 -18.56 -21.01 -8.24
C GLU A 20 -18.46 -20.31 -9.60
N ILE A 21 -19.33 -20.65 -10.56
CA ILE A 21 -19.40 -19.93 -11.85
C ILE A 21 -19.76 -18.47 -11.62
N ILE A 22 -20.80 -18.19 -10.83
CA ILE A 22 -21.25 -16.82 -10.54
C ILE A 22 -20.15 -16.05 -9.78
N ARG A 23 -19.49 -16.66 -8.80
CA ARG A 23 -18.35 -16.07 -8.10
C ARG A 23 -17.22 -15.64 -9.06
N ASN A 24 -16.93 -16.44 -10.07
CA ASN A 24 -15.94 -16.09 -11.08
C ASN A 24 -16.40 -14.93 -11.98
N TYR A 25 -17.71 -14.80 -12.24
CA TYR A 25 -18.26 -13.58 -12.89
C TYR A 25 -18.04 -12.34 -12.03
N PHE A 26 -18.29 -12.39 -10.73
CA PHE A 26 -18.00 -11.27 -9.81
C PHE A 26 -16.54 -10.82 -9.92
N LEU A 27 -15.59 -11.77 -9.83
CA LEU A 27 -14.17 -11.46 -9.95
C LEU A 27 -13.79 -10.87 -11.33
N SER A 28 -14.43 -11.38 -12.39
CA SER A 28 -14.23 -10.86 -13.75
C SER A 28 -14.75 -9.43 -13.88
N THR A 29 -15.91 -9.15 -13.30
CA THR A 29 -16.51 -7.80 -13.27
C THR A 29 -15.59 -6.81 -12.56
N VAL A 30 -15.04 -7.17 -11.39
CA VAL A 30 -14.08 -6.29 -10.69
C VAL A 30 -12.83 -6.04 -11.53
N ARG A 31 -12.30 -7.06 -12.22
CA ARG A 31 -11.15 -6.88 -13.14
C ARG A 31 -11.49 -5.98 -14.34
N GLU A 32 -12.73 -6.01 -14.81
CA GLU A 32 -13.21 -5.10 -15.85
C GLU A 32 -13.28 -3.67 -15.32
N MET A 33 -13.79 -3.44 -14.11
CA MET A 33 -13.80 -2.13 -13.44
C MET A 33 -12.40 -1.52 -13.39
N ILE A 34 -11.39 -2.30 -12.94
CA ILE A 34 -9.99 -1.86 -12.87
C ILE A 34 -9.50 -1.39 -14.25
N LYS A 35 -9.76 -2.18 -15.29
CA LYS A 35 -9.34 -1.83 -16.67
C LYS A 35 -10.05 -0.58 -17.20
N ILE A 36 -11.33 -0.41 -16.90
CA ILE A 36 -12.08 0.79 -17.30
C ILE A 36 -11.51 2.01 -16.60
N THR A 37 -11.30 1.95 -15.28
CA THR A 37 -10.74 3.06 -14.52
C THR A 37 -9.38 3.48 -15.06
N ALA A 38 -8.42 2.57 -15.21
CA ALA A 38 -7.08 2.87 -15.69
C ALA A 38 -7.08 3.47 -17.11
N ARG A 39 -7.95 2.99 -18.01
CA ARG A 39 -8.00 3.48 -19.40
C ARG A 39 -8.72 4.80 -19.58
N ALA A 40 -9.68 5.11 -18.72
CA ALA A 40 -10.49 6.33 -18.80
C ALA A 40 -9.91 7.48 -17.96
N ALA A 41 -8.97 7.20 -17.05
CA ALA A 41 -8.40 8.17 -16.14
C ALA A 41 -7.49 9.21 -16.84
N TYR A 42 -7.38 10.38 -16.22
CA TYR A 42 -6.61 11.51 -16.72
C TYR A 42 -5.27 11.68 -15.99
N SER A 43 -5.22 11.36 -14.67
CA SER A 43 -3.97 11.43 -13.90
C SER A 43 -3.07 10.23 -14.17
N THR A 44 -1.75 10.42 -13.98
CA THR A 44 -0.78 9.30 -14.01
C THR A 44 -0.95 8.39 -12.80
N SER A 45 -1.41 8.92 -11.68
CA SER A 45 -1.73 8.13 -10.48
C SER A 45 -2.71 6.99 -10.81
N PHE A 46 -3.76 7.25 -11.58
CA PHE A 46 -4.73 6.23 -11.98
C PHE A 46 -4.29 5.47 -13.24
N SER A 47 -3.88 6.18 -14.32
CA SER A 47 -3.64 5.55 -15.62
C SER A 47 -2.37 4.70 -15.68
N GLU A 48 -1.33 5.10 -14.97
CA GLU A 48 -0.03 4.44 -14.94
C GLU A 48 0.20 3.73 -13.59
N GLY A 49 -0.03 4.47 -12.49
CA GLY A 49 0.21 4.01 -11.12
C GLY A 49 -0.80 3.02 -10.60
N MET A 50 -2.01 2.99 -11.14
CA MET A 50 -3.10 2.10 -10.69
C MET A 50 -3.47 2.29 -9.22
N ASP A 51 -3.37 3.54 -8.70
CA ASP A 51 -3.60 3.83 -7.28
C ASP A 51 -5.09 3.97 -6.95
N PHE A 52 -5.80 2.88 -7.10
CA PHE A 52 -7.22 2.72 -6.81
C PHE A 52 -7.58 1.26 -6.59
N THR A 53 -8.77 1.02 -6.07
CA THR A 53 -9.35 -0.33 -5.93
C THR A 53 -10.81 -0.35 -6.31
N CYS A 54 -11.30 -1.55 -6.67
CA CYS A 54 -12.69 -1.79 -7.01
C CYS A 54 -13.23 -2.99 -6.21
N GLY A 55 -14.50 -2.93 -5.84
CA GLY A 55 -15.17 -4.01 -5.13
C GLY A 55 -16.68 -4.06 -5.37
N LEU A 56 -17.27 -5.21 -5.13
CA LEU A 56 -18.71 -5.44 -5.15
C LEU A 56 -19.18 -5.76 -3.74
N PHE A 57 -20.23 -5.08 -3.33
CA PHE A 57 -20.83 -5.17 -1.99
C PHE A 57 -22.29 -5.59 -2.11
N ASP A 58 -22.77 -6.34 -1.14
CA ASP A 58 -24.19 -6.65 -1.02
C ASP A 58 -25.01 -5.49 -0.42
N ASP A 59 -26.28 -5.70 -0.22
CA ASP A 59 -27.23 -4.71 0.33
C ASP A 59 -26.98 -4.39 1.82
N GLN A 60 -26.12 -5.17 2.50
CA GLN A 60 -25.67 -4.93 3.87
C GLN A 60 -24.26 -4.28 3.93
N ALA A 61 -23.77 -3.80 2.80
CA ALA A 61 -22.42 -3.27 2.66
C ALA A 61 -21.29 -4.26 3.06
N ARG A 62 -21.49 -5.58 2.81
CA ARG A 62 -20.45 -6.58 2.96
C ARG A 62 -19.73 -6.76 1.62
N LEU A 63 -18.41 -6.61 1.62
CA LEU A 63 -17.58 -6.88 0.45
C LEU A 63 -17.59 -8.38 0.12
N PHE A 64 -18.21 -8.78 -0.99
CA PHE A 64 -18.23 -10.19 -1.40
C PHE A 64 -17.27 -10.51 -2.55
N ALA A 65 -16.84 -9.52 -3.33
CA ALA A 65 -15.90 -9.72 -4.42
C ALA A 65 -14.94 -8.54 -4.59
N GLN A 66 -13.65 -8.87 -4.66
CA GLN A 66 -12.55 -7.95 -4.92
C GLN A 66 -11.46 -8.70 -5.69
N SER A 67 -10.76 -8.06 -6.61
CA SER A 67 -9.70 -8.67 -7.38
C SER A 67 -8.69 -7.63 -7.85
N GLY A 68 -7.45 -7.72 -7.37
CA GLY A 68 -6.41 -6.71 -7.65
C GLY A 68 -6.66 -5.40 -6.91
N GLY A 69 -5.95 -4.35 -7.30
CA GLY A 69 -6.02 -3.04 -6.65
C GLY A 69 -5.09 -2.93 -5.43
N ASN A 70 -4.94 -1.71 -4.95
CA ASN A 70 -4.04 -1.39 -3.85
C ASN A 70 -4.61 -1.88 -2.52
N PRO A 71 -3.91 -2.75 -1.75
CA PRO A 71 -4.40 -3.31 -0.49
C PRO A 71 -4.82 -2.27 0.54
N ILE A 72 -4.17 -1.12 0.55
CA ILE A 72 -4.46 -0.03 1.48
C ILE A 72 -5.90 0.48 1.37
N HIS A 73 -6.47 0.44 0.19
CA HIS A 73 -7.83 0.92 -0.06
C HIS A 73 -8.93 -0.08 0.34
N ILE A 74 -8.59 -1.34 0.66
CA ILE A 74 -9.59 -2.42 0.74
C ILE A 74 -10.07 -2.68 2.18
N GLY A 75 -9.17 -2.60 3.13
CA GLY A 75 -9.37 -3.20 4.46
C GLY A 75 -10.45 -2.61 5.35
N ALA A 76 -11.04 -1.47 4.98
CA ALA A 76 -12.12 -0.83 5.74
C ALA A 76 -13.19 -0.20 4.83
N LEU A 77 -13.25 -0.62 3.57
CA LEU A 77 -14.25 -0.11 2.63
C LEU A 77 -15.68 -0.44 3.05
N ASP A 78 -15.90 -1.58 3.69
CA ASP A 78 -17.21 -1.97 4.23
C ASP A 78 -17.64 -1.07 5.40
N ASP A 79 -16.72 -0.66 6.27
CA ASP A 79 -17.01 0.29 7.35
C ASP A 79 -17.35 1.67 6.79
N GLU A 80 -16.58 2.16 5.82
CA GLU A 80 -16.83 3.45 5.17
C GLU A 80 -18.18 3.45 4.43
N LEU A 81 -18.47 2.40 3.66
CA LEU A 81 -19.74 2.30 2.93
C LEU A 81 -20.94 2.25 3.90
N ARG A 82 -20.85 1.49 5.01
CA ARG A 82 -21.90 1.48 6.04
C ARG A 82 -22.13 2.86 6.63
N PHE A 83 -21.05 3.58 6.98
CA PHE A 83 -21.16 4.95 7.46
C PHE A 83 -21.88 5.86 6.45
N VAL A 84 -21.50 5.80 5.16
CA VAL A 84 -22.14 6.57 4.08
C VAL A 84 -23.64 6.28 4.01
N LEU A 85 -24.03 5.00 4.10
CA LEU A 85 -25.43 4.60 4.05
C LEU A 85 -26.22 5.03 5.29
N GLU A 86 -25.62 4.94 6.48
CA GLU A 86 -26.24 5.44 7.72
C GLU A 86 -26.52 6.95 7.66
N LYS A 87 -25.66 7.71 7.01
CA LYS A 87 -25.82 9.18 6.86
C LYS A 87 -26.82 9.57 5.78
N LEU A 88 -26.85 8.83 4.66
CA LEU A 88 -27.66 9.20 3.50
C LEU A 88 -29.06 8.57 3.51
N GLY A 89 -29.25 7.49 4.24
CA GLY A 89 -30.50 6.73 4.25
C GLY A 89 -30.73 6.00 2.92
N ASP A 90 -31.96 6.08 2.40
CA ASP A 90 -32.37 5.35 1.21
C ASP A 90 -31.60 5.79 -0.03
N VAL A 91 -31.29 4.81 -0.88
CA VAL A 91 -30.65 5.00 -2.18
C VAL A 91 -31.64 4.68 -3.30
N GLU A 92 -31.46 5.34 -4.44
CA GLU A 92 -32.34 5.20 -5.62
C GLU A 92 -31.51 4.82 -6.85
N PRO A 93 -32.13 4.20 -7.88
CA PRO A 93 -31.47 3.95 -9.16
C PRO A 93 -30.91 5.25 -9.76
N GLY A 94 -29.63 5.21 -10.15
CA GLY A 94 -28.93 6.36 -10.72
C GLY A 94 -28.24 7.29 -9.72
N ASP A 95 -28.32 7.00 -8.41
CA ASP A 95 -27.52 7.69 -7.41
C ASP A 95 -26.03 7.40 -7.60
N VAL A 96 -25.19 8.38 -7.26
CA VAL A 96 -23.73 8.23 -7.13
C VAL A 96 -23.32 8.86 -5.82
N LEU A 97 -22.81 8.04 -4.92
CA LEU A 97 -22.41 8.44 -3.58
C LEU A 97 -20.93 8.77 -3.55
N LEU A 98 -20.55 9.83 -2.81
CA LEU A 98 -19.18 10.23 -2.56
C LEU A 98 -18.92 10.38 -1.06
N HIS A 99 -17.67 10.12 -0.65
CA HIS A 99 -17.16 10.37 0.69
C HIS A 99 -15.62 10.30 0.72
N ASN A 100 -14.98 11.00 1.68
CA ASN A 100 -13.54 10.86 1.94
C ASN A 100 -13.12 11.30 3.35
N ASP A 101 -14.03 11.41 4.34
CA ASP A 101 -13.65 11.84 5.69
C ASP A 101 -12.85 10.73 6.41
N PRO A 102 -11.56 10.96 6.74
CA PRO A 102 -10.70 9.95 7.34
C PRO A 102 -11.07 9.61 8.79
N PHE A 103 -11.83 10.45 9.47
CA PHE A 103 -12.33 10.18 10.82
C PHE A 103 -13.71 9.51 10.82
N GLU A 104 -14.29 9.32 9.64
CA GLU A 104 -15.59 8.69 9.41
C GLU A 104 -15.50 7.49 8.46
N GLY A 105 -14.36 6.78 8.43
CA GLY A 105 -14.17 5.50 7.74
C GLY A 105 -13.28 5.53 6.51
N ALA A 106 -12.91 6.70 5.97
CA ALA A 106 -11.94 6.79 4.90
C ALA A 106 -10.50 6.58 5.43
N ASP A 107 -9.57 6.33 4.53
CA ASP A 107 -8.16 6.15 4.88
C ASP A 107 -7.46 7.51 5.04
N HIS A 108 -7.50 8.34 4.03
CA HIS A 108 -7.10 9.75 4.06
C HIS A 108 -7.89 10.57 3.03
N GLN A 109 -7.74 11.90 3.06
CA GLN A 109 -8.59 12.78 2.24
C GLN A 109 -8.49 12.55 0.74
N SER A 110 -7.31 12.14 0.23
CA SER A 110 -7.13 11.92 -1.22
C SER A 110 -7.84 10.66 -1.73
N ASP A 111 -8.21 9.73 -0.84
CA ASP A 111 -8.87 8.47 -1.20
C ASP A 111 -10.39 8.65 -1.23
N VAL A 112 -10.91 9.04 -2.39
CA VAL A 112 -12.33 9.30 -2.56
C VAL A 112 -13.06 8.04 -2.99
N ILE A 113 -14.08 7.64 -2.21
CA ILE A 113 -14.98 6.55 -2.58
C ILE A 113 -16.06 7.06 -3.54
N VAL A 114 -16.32 6.28 -4.59
CA VAL A 114 -17.48 6.36 -5.46
C VAL A 114 -18.28 5.07 -5.28
N ALA A 115 -19.50 5.14 -4.79
CA ALA A 115 -20.39 4.00 -4.67
C ALA A 115 -21.66 4.19 -5.47
N ILE A 116 -22.04 3.19 -6.25
CA ILE A 116 -23.25 3.17 -7.08
C ILE A 116 -24.13 2.02 -6.65
N PRO A 117 -25.37 2.29 -6.22
CA PRO A 117 -26.30 1.22 -5.85
C PRO A 117 -26.73 0.41 -7.08
N MET A 118 -26.80 -0.90 -6.91
CA MET A 118 -27.23 -1.86 -7.92
C MET A 118 -28.65 -2.33 -7.62
N PHE A 119 -29.47 -2.39 -8.66
CA PHE A 119 -30.88 -2.80 -8.55
C PHE A 119 -31.20 -3.93 -9.53
N ALA A 120 -32.12 -4.80 -9.11
CA ALA A 120 -32.82 -5.74 -9.96
C ALA A 120 -34.29 -5.33 -9.95
N ASP A 121 -34.78 -4.81 -11.06
CA ASP A 121 -36.05 -4.07 -11.12
C ASP A 121 -36.06 -2.95 -10.04
N ASP A 122 -36.97 -3.01 -9.07
CA ASP A 122 -37.09 -2.08 -7.96
C ASP A 122 -36.37 -2.55 -6.69
N GLU A 123 -35.74 -3.73 -6.69
CA GLU A 123 -35.11 -4.32 -5.52
C GLU A 123 -33.62 -3.95 -5.45
N HIS A 124 -33.22 -3.33 -4.34
CA HIS A 124 -31.81 -3.02 -4.09
C HIS A 124 -31.02 -4.32 -3.81
N VAL A 125 -29.91 -4.52 -4.53
CA VAL A 125 -29.11 -5.76 -4.51
C VAL A 125 -27.75 -5.55 -3.86
N GLY A 126 -27.23 -4.33 -3.89
CA GLY A 126 -25.91 -4.03 -3.35
C GLY A 126 -25.27 -2.83 -4.01
N PHE A 127 -23.94 -2.76 -3.96
CA PHE A 127 -23.17 -1.63 -4.47
C PHE A 127 -21.97 -2.08 -5.30
N SER A 128 -21.69 -1.33 -6.37
CA SER A 128 -20.39 -1.31 -7.01
C SER A 128 -19.60 -0.11 -6.52
N VAL A 129 -18.37 -0.35 -6.09
CA VAL A 129 -17.54 0.65 -5.41
C VAL A 129 -16.20 0.78 -6.09
N ASN A 130 -15.76 2.03 -6.28
CA ASN A 130 -14.41 2.36 -6.69
C ASN A 130 -13.86 3.42 -5.74
N ARG A 131 -12.73 3.14 -5.08
CA ARG A 131 -11.99 4.07 -4.23
C ARG A 131 -10.65 4.36 -4.87
N GLY A 132 -10.29 5.62 -4.98
CA GLY A 132 -9.04 5.97 -5.64
C GLY A 132 -8.43 7.26 -5.12
N HIS A 133 -7.10 7.29 -5.18
CA HIS A 133 -6.26 8.41 -4.75
C HIS A 133 -6.29 9.54 -5.78
N TRP A 134 -7.09 10.56 -5.55
CA TRP A 134 -7.11 11.76 -6.39
C TRP A 134 -5.78 12.48 -6.30
N ALA A 135 -5.21 12.78 -7.46
CA ALA A 135 -3.92 13.46 -7.55
C ALA A 135 -3.92 14.85 -6.88
N ASP A 136 -5.09 15.50 -6.75
CA ASP A 136 -5.24 16.78 -6.08
C ASP A 136 -6.56 16.83 -5.30
N ILE A 137 -6.46 17.13 -4.03
CA ILE A 137 -7.59 17.30 -3.10
C ILE A 137 -7.62 18.71 -2.48
N GLY A 138 -6.81 19.65 -2.98
CA GLY A 138 -6.77 21.03 -2.50
C GLY A 138 -6.02 21.22 -1.18
N ALA A 139 -5.11 20.32 -0.80
CA ALA A 139 -4.25 20.46 0.38
C ALA A 139 -3.38 21.72 0.33
N MET A 140 -2.82 22.14 1.45
CA MET A 140 -1.88 23.28 1.51
C MET A 140 -0.59 23.05 0.68
N TYR A 141 -0.31 21.80 0.33
CA TYR A 141 0.74 21.34 -0.58
C TYR A 141 0.13 20.55 -1.72
N ALA A 142 0.83 20.44 -2.84
CA ALA A 142 0.33 19.69 -3.98
C ALA A 142 0.44 18.17 -3.75
N GLY A 143 -0.45 17.38 -4.39
CA GLY A 143 -0.36 15.93 -4.44
C GLY A 143 -0.76 15.15 -3.19
N GLY A 144 -1.39 15.81 -2.21
CA GLY A 144 -1.97 15.13 -1.04
C GLY A 144 -0.98 14.62 0.02
N TYR A 145 0.34 14.61 -0.25
CA TYR A 145 1.37 14.19 0.71
C TYR A 145 2.29 15.36 1.09
N GLY A 146 2.48 15.57 2.39
CA GLY A 146 3.35 16.64 2.91
C GLY A 146 3.14 16.84 4.41
N LEU A 147 3.84 17.83 4.96
CA LEU A 147 3.77 18.14 6.38
C LEU A 147 2.56 19.03 6.70
N ALA A 148 1.64 18.49 7.45
CA ALA A 148 0.56 19.21 8.09
C ALA A 148 0.64 19.03 9.60
N SER A 149 0.15 20.01 10.36
CA SER A 149 -0.03 19.92 11.81
C SER A 149 -1.51 19.87 12.22
N HIS A 150 -2.40 19.94 11.23
CA HIS A 150 -3.84 19.92 11.43
C HIS A 150 -4.52 19.34 10.17
N PHE A 151 -5.43 18.41 10.33
CA PHE A 151 -6.09 17.71 9.23
C PHE A 151 -6.76 18.62 8.18
N VAL A 152 -7.24 19.82 8.55
CA VAL A 152 -7.83 20.79 7.61
C VAL A 152 -6.82 21.30 6.57
N GLN A 153 -5.51 21.24 6.86
CA GLN A 153 -4.45 21.61 5.92
C GLN A 153 -4.24 20.57 4.81
N GLU A 154 -4.79 19.38 5.00
CA GLU A 154 -4.57 18.20 4.14
C GLU A 154 -5.57 18.11 2.98
N GLY A 155 -6.49 19.07 2.87
CA GLY A 155 -7.38 19.18 1.73
C GLY A 155 -8.86 19.13 2.05
N LEU A 156 -9.63 19.04 0.98
CA LEU A 156 -11.08 19.05 1.02
C LEU A 156 -11.61 17.76 1.65
N ILE A 157 -12.46 17.92 2.64
CA ILE A 157 -13.27 16.82 3.16
C ILE A 157 -14.63 16.85 2.48
N ILE A 158 -14.97 15.77 1.81
CA ILE A 158 -16.25 15.52 1.16
C ILE A 158 -17.09 14.66 2.12
N PRO A 159 -18.08 15.24 2.82
CA PRO A 159 -18.95 14.45 3.67
C PRO A 159 -19.76 13.46 2.82
N ALA A 160 -20.35 12.44 3.45
CA ALA A 160 -21.25 11.53 2.76
C ALA A 160 -22.31 12.32 1.99
N CYS A 161 -22.27 12.24 0.66
CA CYS A 161 -23.19 12.99 -0.19
C CYS A 161 -23.54 12.22 -1.48
N LYS A 162 -24.65 12.63 -2.12
CA LYS A 162 -25.08 12.12 -3.43
C LYS A 162 -24.68 13.12 -4.51
N LEU A 163 -23.57 12.84 -5.23
CA LEU A 163 -23.16 13.65 -6.39
C LEU A 163 -24.17 13.57 -7.54
N TYR A 164 -24.78 12.41 -7.73
CA TYR A 164 -25.94 12.26 -8.61
C TYR A 164 -27.12 11.76 -7.77
N ARG A 165 -28.31 12.32 -8.03
CA ARG A 165 -29.59 11.92 -7.43
C ARG A 165 -30.52 11.46 -8.55
N GLY A 166 -30.89 10.19 -8.57
CA GLY A 166 -31.72 9.64 -9.64
C GLY A 166 -31.17 9.94 -11.04
N GLY A 167 -29.86 9.85 -11.22
CA GLY A 167 -29.17 10.12 -12.49
C GLY A 167 -28.92 11.59 -12.81
N ARG A 168 -29.35 12.55 -11.96
CA ARG A 168 -29.16 13.99 -12.17
C ARG A 168 -27.99 14.50 -11.33
N LEU A 169 -27.01 15.13 -11.99
CA LEU A 169 -25.84 15.73 -11.34
C LEU A 169 -26.26 16.87 -10.40
N ASP A 170 -25.73 16.86 -9.17
CA ASP A 170 -25.77 17.99 -8.26
C ASP A 170 -24.62 18.95 -8.61
N GLU A 171 -24.95 20.00 -9.36
CA GLU A 171 -23.96 20.97 -9.84
C GLU A 171 -23.30 21.76 -8.69
N VAL A 172 -23.98 21.93 -7.56
CA VAL A 172 -23.43 22.65 -6.42
C VAL A 172 -22.32 21.85 -5.77
N ILE A 173 -22.53 20.55 -5.56
CA ILE A 173 -21.48 19.66 -5.03
C ILE A 173 -20.29 19.61 -5.99
N ARG A 174 -20.54 19.43 -7.29
CA ARG A 174 -19.49 19.45 -8.32
C ARG A 174 -18.66 20.74 -8.24
N ASP A 175 -19.33 21.89 -8.27
CA ASP A 175 -18.66 23.19 -8.30
C ASP A 175 -17.91 23.46 -6.99
N PHE A 176 -18.45 23.00 -5.84
CA PHE A 176 -17.77 23.10 -4.56
C PHE A 176 -16.45 22.33 -4.56
N ILE A 177 -16.43 21.10 -5.10
CA ILE A 177 -15.21 20.31 -5.22
C ILE A 177 -14.22 21.01 -6.13
N PHE A 178 -14.64 21.41 -7.36
CA PHE A 178 -13.72 21.92 -8.37
C PHE A 178 -13.16 23.31 -8.09
N LYS A 179 -13.83 24.11 -7.29
CA LYS A 179 -13.30 25.41 -6.85
C LYS A 179 -12.27 25.30 -5.71
N ASN A 180 -12.11 24.11 -5.14
CA ASN A 180 -11.19 23.84 -4.02
C ASN A 180 -9.99 22.96 -4.40
N VAL A 181 -9.82 22.61 -5.68
CA VAL A 181 -8.69 21.85 -6.20
C VAL A 181 -7.90 22.67 -7.22
N ARG A 182 -6.59 22.38 -7.38
CA ARG A 182 -5.70 23.06 -8.35
C ARG A 182 -5.92 22.55 -9.76
N MET A 183 -6.19 21.24 -9.89
CA MET A 183 -6.24 20.53 -11.17
C MET A 183 -7.65 19.99 -11.47
N PRO A 184 -8.69 20.85 -11.58
CA PRO A 184 -10.10 20.41 -11.66
C PRO A 184 -10.38 19.52 -12.87
N ARG A 185 -9.66 19.72 -13.99
CA ARG A 185 -9.82 18.88 -15.18
C ARG A 185 -9.38 17.43 -14.93
N PHE A 186 -8.29 17.23 -14.19
CA PHE A 186 -7.79 15.89 -13.87
C PHE A 186 -8.71 15.21 -12.86
N VAL A 187 -9.06 15.91 -11.78
CA VAL A 187 -9.99 15.41 -10.75
C VAL A 187 -11.34 15.01 -11.36
N TRP A 188 -11.87 15.80 -12.30
CA TRP A 188 -13.11 15.45 -13.00
C TRP A 188 -12.93 14.21 -13.88
N GLY A 189 -11.84 14.12 -14.63
CA GLY A 189 -11.56 12.98 -15.49
C GLY A 189 -11.46 11.68 -14.69
N ASP A 190 -10.74 11.70 -13.59
CA ASP A 190 -10.58 10.54 -12.71
C ASP A 190 -11.89 10.15 -12.03
N LEU A 191 -12.65 11.12 -11.51
CA LEU A 191 -13.99 10.88 -10.95
C LEU A 191 -14.94 10.26 -12.00
N GLN A 192 -14.92 10.75 -13.24
CA GLN A 192 -15.75 10.13 -14.30
C GLN A 192 -15.28 8.71 -14.65
N ALA A 193 -13.98 8.42 -14.57
CA ALA A 193 -13.46 7.07 -14.75
C ALA A 193 -13.92 6.12 -13.62
N GLN A 194 -13.93 6.58 -12.36
CA GLN A 194 -14.49 5.83 -11.22
C GLN A 194 -15.99 5.56 -11.44
N ILE A 195 -16.77 6.59 -11.79
CA ILE A 195 -18.22 6.46 -12.05
C ILE A 195 -18.48 5.50 -13.20
N ALA A 196 -17.74 5.62 -14.32
CA ALA A 196 -17.91 4.75 -15.48
C ALA A 196 -17.65 3.28 -15.14
N SER A 197 -16.59 3.00 -14.38
CA SER A 197 -16.26 1.64 -13.94
C SER A 197 -17.33 1.05 -13.03
N ALA A 198 -17.84 1.84 -12.07
CA ALA A 198 -18.88 1.39 -11.16
C ALA A 198 -20.23 1.18 -11.85
N ARG A 199 -20.58 2.02 -12.84
CA ARG A 199 -21.78 1.80 -13.69
C ARG A 199 -21.68 0.54 -14.54
N ALA A 200 -20.53 0.31 -15.16
CA ALA A 200 -20.30 -0.92 -15.92
C ALA A 200 -20.49 -2.17 -15.05
N ALA A 201 -20.03 -2.14 -13.80
CA ALA A 201 -20.24 -3.24 -12.88
C ALA A 201 -21.74 -3.44 -12.51
N ALA A 202 -22.49 -2.35 -12.33
CA ALA A 202 -23.93 -2.44 -12.09
C ALA A 202 -24.67 -3.07 -13.28
N GLU A 203 -24.28 -2.71 -14.52
CA GLU A 203 -24.81 -3.32 -15.74
C GLU A 203 -24.48 -4.82 -15.82
N ARG A 204 -23.22 -5.22 -15.52
CA ARG A 204 -22.83 -6.64 -15.45
C ARG A 204 -23.60 -7.43 -14.40
N MET A 205 -23.90 -6.79 -13.27
CA MET A 205 -24.72 -7.43 -12.24
C MET A 205 -26.15 -7.65 -12.72
N SER A 206 -26.76 -6.70 -13.41
CA SER A 206 -28.09 -6.85 -14.01
C SER A 206 -28.13 -7.99 -15.04
N GLU A 207 -27.15 -8.07 -15.96
CA GLU A 207 -27.00 -9.18 -16.92
C GLU A 207 -26.88 -10.54 -16.22
N LEU A 208 -26.14 -10.57 -15.10
CA LEU A 208 -25.95 -11.80 -14.33
C LEU A 208 -27.26 -12.25 -13.66
N ILE A 209 -28.02 -11.29 -13.12
CA ILE A 209 -29.33 -11.56 -12.49
C ILE A 209 -30.36 -12.01 -13.54
N GLU A 210 -30.40 -11.40 -14.71
CA GLU A 210 -31.25 -11.85 -15.83
C GLU A 210 -30.94 -13.30 -16.24
N ARG A 211 -29.65 -13.68 -16.19
CA ARG A 211 -29.21 -15.02 -16.63
C ARG A 211 -29.46 -16.11 -15.61
N TYR A 212 -29.24 -15.86 -14.33
CA TYR A 212 -29.25 -16.88 -13.28
C TYR A 212 -30.39 -16.70 -12.28
N GLY A 213 -31.05 -15.55 -12.28
CA GLY A 213 -32.05 -15.19 -11.26
C GLY A 213 -31.41 -14.57 -10.01
N LEU A 214 -32.14 -13.64 -9.38
CA LEU A 214 -31.69 -12.92 -8.20
C LEU A 214 -31.35 -13.83 -7.02
N ALA A 215 -32.14 -14.86 -6.81
CA ALA A 215 -31.91 -15.81 -5.71
C ALA A 215 -30.58 -16.55 -5.82
N ASP A 216 -30.23 -17.03 -7.02
CA ASP A 216 -28.94 -17.71 -7.25
C ASP A 216 -27.75 -16.77 -7.15
N VAL A 217 -27.91 -15.52 -7.58
CA VAL A 217 -26.86 -14.49 -7.44
C VAL A 217 -26.63 -14.17 -5.96
N ARG A 218 -27.68 -13.99 -5.15
CA ARG A 218 -27.55 -13.78 -3.70
C ARG A 218 -26.90 -14.98 -3.00
N ASN A 219 -27.31 -16.18 -3.37
CA ASN A 219 -26.70 -17.40 -2.85
C ASN A 219 -25.19 -17.47 -3.17
N ALA A 220 -24.78 -17.02 -4.36
CA ALA A 220 -23.36 -16.95 -4.74
C ALA A 220 -22.59 -15.86 -3.98
N MET A 221 -23.23 -14.74 -3.60
CA MET A 221 -22.62 -13.74 -2.71
C MET A 221 -22.32 -14.38 -1.33
N GLU A 222 -23.31 -15.02 -0.71
CA GLU A 222 -23.11 -15.73 0.57
C GLU A 222 -22.09 -16.86 0.45
N TYR A 223 -22.09 -17.61 -0.64
CA TYR A 223 -21.08 -18.63 -0.92
C TYR A 223 -19.66 -18.02 -0.98
N SER A 224 -19.50 -16.84 -1.61
CA SER A 224 -18.22 -16.15 -1.70
C SER A 224 -17.68 -15.75 -0.31
N LEU A 225 -18.56 -15.24 0.57
CA LEU A 225 -18.21 -14.87 1.94
C LEU A 225 -17.85 -16.10 2.77
N ALA A 226 -18.68 -17.13 2.71
CA ALA A 226 -18.47 -18.39 3.45
C ALA A 226 -17.17 -19.10 3.01
N TYR A 227 -16.88 -19.14 1.70
CA TYR A 227 -15.68 -19.74 1.14
C TYR A 227 -14.40 -19.08 1.70
N ALA A 228 -14.36 -17.74 1.71
CA ALA A 228 -13.21 -17.01 2.24
C ALA A 228 -13.05 -17.24 3.75
N ARG A 229 -14.16 -17.17 4.51
CA ARG A 229 -14.18 -17.40 5.96
C ARG A 229 -13.64 -18.77 6.33
N GLU A 230 -14.18 -19.83 5.70
CA GLU A 230 -13.79 -21.20 6.04
C GLU A 230 -12.35 -21.49 5.63
N ARG A 231 -11.93 -21.07 4.43
CA ARG A 231 -10.56 -21.24 3.98
C ARG A 231 -9.54 -20.52 4.89
N PHE A 232 -9.86 -19.29 5.30
CA PHE A 232 -8.99 -18.54 6.22
C PHE A 232 -8.94 -19.19 7.61
N ARG A 233 -10.09 -19.64 8.14
CA ARG A 233 -10.21 -20.36 9.40
C ARG A 233 -9.36 -21.63 9.42
N ASP A 234 -9.46 -22.45 8.38
CA ASP A 234 -8.68 -23.68 8.26
C ASP A 234 -7.17 -23.40 8.29
N ARG A 235 -6.75 -22.33 7.61
CA ARG A 235 -5.34 -21.93 7.55
C ARG A 235 -4.83 -21.26 8.83
N LEU A 236 -5.71 -20.66 9.63
CA LEU A 236 -5.33 -20.12 10.96
C LEU A 236 -4.72 -21.18 11.88
N THR A 237 -5.01 -22.45 11.67
CA THR A 237 -4.44 -23.57 12.44
C THR A 237 -2.92 -23.68 12.34
N MET A 238 -2.28 -23.03 11.33
CA MET A 238 -0.82 -22.98 11.21
C MET A 238 -0.16 -22.13 12.31
N ILE A 239 -0.89 -21.17 12.85
CA ILE A 239 -0.42 -20.35 13.97
C ILE A 239 -0.84 -21.07 15.28
N PRO A 240 0.09 -21.49 16.13
CA PRO A 240 -0.24 -22.08 17.43
C PRO A 240 -1.06 -21.12 18.29
N ASP A 241 -1.86 -21.66 19.22
CA ASP A 241 -2.52 -20.83 20.21
C ASP A 241 -1.48 -20.20 21.14
N GLY A 242 -1.61 -18.89 21.41
CA GLY A 242 -0.64 -18.16 22.20
C GLY A 242 -0.78 -16.65 22.10
N THR A 243 0.14 -15.98 22.78
CA THR A 243 0.26 -14.53 22.82
C THR A 243 1.62 -14.12 22.30
N TYR A 244 1.63 -13.31 21.25
CA TYR A 244 2.83 -12.87 20.53
C TYR A 244 2.94 -11.36 20.58
N ARG A 245 4.16 -10.79 20.66
CA ARG A 245 4.38 -9.36 20.78
C ARG A 245 5.43 -8.88 19.81
N SER A 246 5.22 -7.69 19.29
CA SER A 246 6.17 -7.01 18.40
C SER A 246 6.05 -5.51 18.53
N GLU A 247 7.12 -4.82 18.16
CA GLU A 247 7.14 -3.36 18.05
C GLU A 247 8.04 -2.93 16.89
N ASP A 248 7.72 -1.78 16.30
CA ASP A 248 8.55 -1.09 15.32
C ASP A 248 8.26 0.42 15.43
N SER A 249 9.07 1.26 14.80
CA SER A 249 8.92 2.71 14.93
C SER A 249 8.94 3.43 13.59
N LEU A 250 8.22 4.55 13.52
CA LEU A 250 8.42 5.59 12.52
C LEU A 250 9.56 6.50 12.98
N ASP A 251 10.38 6.98 12.05
CA ASP A 251 11.59 7.75 12.34
C ASP A 251 11.28 9.07 13.05
N ASP A 252 10.33 9.83 12.53
CA ASP A 252 9.91 11.14 13.06
C ASP A 252 8.52 11.56 12.54
N ASP A 253 8.00 12.70 13.01
CA ASP A 253 6.73 13.30 12.61
C ASP A 253 6.88 14.41 11.55
N GLY A 254 8.11 14.68 11.09
CA GLY A 254 8.45 15.78 10.19
C GLY A 254 8.72 17.13 10.88
N PHE A 255 8.41 17.26 12.16
CA PHE A 255 8.66 18.47 12.97
C PHE A 255 9.77 18.28 14.01
N GLY A 256 10.46 17.14 13.97
CA GLY A 256 11.60 16.85 14.83
C GLY A 256 11.27 16.04 16.08
N ALA A 257 10.04 15.59 16.23
CA ALA A 257 9.66 14.62 17.27
C ALA A 257 9.74 13.19 16.74
N GLY A 258 10.32 12.29 17.51
CA GLY A 258 10.45 10.87 17.19
C GLY A 258 11.57 10.18 17.98
N PRO A 259 11.77 8.87 17.81
CA PRO A 259 10.92 7.95 17.05
C PRO A 259 9.54 7.75 17.68
N HIS A 260 8.55 7.38 16.84
CA HIS A 260 7.19 7.07 17.27
C HIS A 260 6.95 5.57 17.21
N TRP A 261 6.62 4.95 18.32
CA TRP A 261 6.53 3.50 18.46
C TRP A 261 5.13 2.95 18.25
N ILE A 262 5.03 1.97 17.39
CA ILE A 262 3.87 1.11 17.20
C ILE A 262 4.15 -0.19 17.93
N ARG A 263 3.28 -0.56 18.87
CA ARG A 263 3.36 -1.80 19.65
C ARG A 263 2.10 -2.59 19.46
N LEU A 264 2.23 -3.91 19.35
CA LEU A 264 1.07 -4.78 19.25
C LEU A 264 1.27 -6.11 19.96
N THR A 265 0.15 -6.68 20.35
CA THR A 265 0.03 -8.04 20.85
C THR A 265 -0.95 -8.80 19.96
N ILE A 266 -0.57 -9.97 19.48
CA ILE A 266 -1.46 -10.90 18.79
C ILE A 266 -1.83 -12.01 19.77
N GLU A 267 -3.11 -12.14 20.08
CA GLU A 267 -3.67 -13.27 20.83
C GLU A 267 -4.40 -14.18 19.87
N LYS A 268 -3.90 -15.40 19.69
CA LYS A 268 -4.52 -16.40 18.82
C LYS A 268 -5.10 -17.51 19.69
N SER A 269 -6.37 -17.80 19.53
CA SER A 269 -7.09 -18.86 20.27
C SER A 269 -8.11 -19.53 19.37
N ALA A 270 -7.99 -20.82 19.18
CA ALA A 270 -8.82 -21.62 18.29
C ALA A 270 -8.88 -21.01 16.85
N ASP A 271 -10.03 -20.48 16.45
CA ASP A 271 -10.28 -19.89 15.12
C ASP A 271 -10.38 -18.36 15.13
N GLN A 272 -9.94 -17.71 16.20
CA GLN A 272 -9.97 -16.26 16.35
C GLN A 272 -8.58 -15.68 16.57
N VAL A 273 -8.39 -14.46 16.06
CA VAL A 273 -7.20 -13.64 16.23
C VAL A 273 -7.61 -12.28 16.78
N ILE A 274 -6.99 -11.88 17.89
CA ILE A 274 -7.10 -10.53 18.43
C ILE A 274 -5.76 -9.83 18.15
N VAL A 275 -5.80 -8.65 17.53
CA VAL A 275 -4.64 -7.79 17.34
C VAL A 275 -4.86 -6.53 18.17
N ASP A 276 -4.15 -6.43 19.29
CA ASP A 276 -4.29 -5.36 20.26
C ASP A 276 -3.07 -4.43 20.21
N PHE A 277 -3.31 -3.14 19.95
CA PHE A 277 -2.30 -2.09 19.86
C PHE A 277 -2.08 -1.34 21.17
N GLU A 278 -2.50 -1.90 22.32
CA GLU A 278 -2.23 -1.30 23.63
C GLU A 278 -0.73 -1.09 23.84
N GLY A 279 -0.35 0.10 24.30
CA GLY A 279 1.05 0.50 24.47
C GLY A 279 1.66 1.22 23.26
N THR A 280 0.95 1.35 22.14
CA THR A 280 1.34 2.23 21.03
C THR A 280 1.38 3.69 21.49
N ASP A 281 2.35 4.47 20.99
CA ASP A 281 2.51 5.87 21.34
C ASP A 281 1.26 6.69 21.00
N LYS A 282 1.10 7.83 21.69
CA LYS A 282 0.04 8.79 21.41
C LYS A 282 0.16 9.34 19.98
N GLN A 283 -0.97 9.81 19.44
CA GLN A 283 -0.98 10.49 18.14
C GLN A 283 0.07 11.60 18.07
N ALA A 284 0.75 11.69 16.93
CA ALA A 284 1.77 12.68 16.65
C ALA A 284 1.14 14.02 16.23
N ASN A 285 1.89 15.10 16.41
CA ASN A 285 1.50 16.43 15.92
C ASN A 285 1.70 16.60 14.41
N GLY A 286 2.46 15.71 13.80
CA GLY A 286 2.81 15.70 12.39
C GLY A 286 2.42 14.43 11.66
N ALA A 287 3.08 14.19 10.52
CA ALA A 287 2.73 13.16 9.55
C ALA A 287 3.20 11.75 9.95
N ALA A 288 2.76 11.24 11.11
CA ALA A 288 3.08 9.88 11.58
C ALA A 288 1.84 9.09 12.03
N ASN A 289 0.63 9.63 11.82
CA ASN A 289 -0.62 9.02 12.26
C ASN A 289 -1.22 8.15 11.15
N CYS A 290 -1.88 7.07 11.56
CA CYS A 290 -2.65 6.18 10.72
C CYS A 290 -4.10 6.14 11.17
N THR A 291 -5.04 6.33 10.26
CA THR A 291 -6.47 6.19 10.57
C THR A 291 -6.81 4.79 11.03
N LEU A 292 -7.93 4.61 11.73
CA LEU A 292 -8.43 3.29 12.08
C LEU A 292 -8.66 2.41 10.83
N ALA A 293 -9.12 3.02 9.74
CA ALA A 293 -9.30 2.36 8.45
C ALA A 293 -7.97 1.82 7.90
N GLY A 294 -6.91 2.64 7.85
CA GLY A 294 -5.58 2.23 7.44
C GLY A 294 -4.99 1.15 8.36
N THR A 295 -5.20 1.27 9.67
CA THR A 295 -4.77 0.26 10.65
C THR A 295 -5.44 -1.09 10.40
N LYS A 296 -6.75 -1.12 10.17
CA LYS A 296 -7.48 -2.34 9.80
C LYS A 296 -6.97 -2.94 8.48
N ALA A 297 -6.80 -2.10 7.45
CA ALA A 297 -6.24 -2.51 6.15
C ALA A 297 -4.87 -3.19 6.30
N ALA A 298 -3.99 -2.61 7.12
CA ALA A 298 -2.65 -3.14 7.39
C ALA A 298 -2.69 -4.51 8.07
N VAL A 299 -3.54 -4.67 9.09
CA VAL A 299 -3.69 -5.94 9.83
C VAL A 299 -4.25 -7.03 8.93
N TYR A 300 -5.34 -6.77 8.20
CA TYR A 300 -5.94 -7.77 7.30
C TYR A 300 -4.99 -8.18 6.18
N THR A 301 -4.26 -7.21 5.60
CA THR A 301 -3.28 -7.49 4.54
C THR A 301 -2.14 -8.35 5.06
N ALA A 302 -1.58 -8.02 6.24
CA ALA A 302 -0.50 -8.79 6.85
C ALA A 302 -0.93 -10.22 7.17
N LEU A 303 -2.07 -10.39 7.83
CA LEU A 303 -2.59 -11.71 8.19
C LEU A 303 -2.91 -12.55 6.95
N LYS A 304 -3.58 -11.95 5.94
CA LYS A 304 -3.86 -12.64 4.68
C LYS A 304 -2.58 -13.07 3.97
N ALA A 305 -1.60 -12.17 3.82
CA ALA A 305 -0.33 -12.48 3.17
C ALA A 305 0.44 -13.59 3.89
N PHE A 306 0.41 -13.59 5.21
CA PHE A 306 1.09 -14.58 6.04
C PHE A 306 0.38 -15.94 6.06
N ILE A 307 -0.93 -15.94 6.23
CA ILE A 307 -1.74 -17.16 6.44
C ILE A 307 -2.03 -17.85 5.11
N ASP A 308 -2.64 -17.13 4.16
CA ASP A 308 -2.97 -17.64 2.84
C ASP A 308 -3.07 -16.50 1.82
N PRO A 309 -2.00 -16.21 1.06
CA PRO A 309 -2.02 -15.14 0.06
C PRO A 309 -3.04 -15.36 -1.06
N GLU A 310 -3.52 -16.57 -1.27
CA GLU A 310 -4.47 -16.90 -2.33
C GLU A 310 -5.94 -16.84 -1.88
N VAL A 311 -6.23 -16.72 -0.56
CA VAL A 311 -7.62 -16.60 -0.13
C VAL A 311 -8.20 -15.29 -0.68
N PRO A 312 -9.43 -15.30 -1.24
CA PRO A 312 -10.08 -14.05 -1.64
C PRO A 312 -10.29 -13.16 -0.41
N PHE A 313 -9.86 -11.89 -0.49
CA PHE A 313 -10.20 -10.93 0.55
C PHE A 313 -11.64 -10.48 0.39
N ASN A 314 -12.45 -10.68 1.43
CA ASN A 314 -13.81 -10.18 1.53
C ASN A 314 -14.25 -10.13 3.00
N SER A 315 -15.43 -9.60 3.28
CA SER A 315 -15.96 -9.46 4.64
C SER A 315 -16.10 -10.78 5.42
N GLY A 316 -16.01 -11.94 4.75
CA GLY A 316 -15.98 -13.24 5.44
C GLY A 316 -14.75 -13.46 6.32
N ILE A 317 -13.63 -12.78 6.04
CA ILE A 317 -12.40 -12.86 6.86
C ILE A 317 -12.50 -11.92 8.07
N VAL A 318 -13.16 -10.79 7.92
CA VAL A 318 -13.22 -9.71 8.93
C VAL A 318 -13.73 -10.23 10.28
N ASP A 319 -14.74 -11.10 10.28
CA ASP A 319 -15.34 -11.65 11.51
C ASP A 319 -14.41 -12.55 12.34
N LEU A 320 -13.28 -12.99 11.77
CA LEU A 320 -12.31 -13.86 12.45
C LEU A 320 -11.17 -13.07 13.13
N VAL A 321 -11.13 -11.75 12.92
CA VAL A 321 -10.05 -10.89 13.40
C VAL A 321 -10.62 -9.70 14.19
N ASP A 322 -10.38 -9.66 15.49
CA ASP A 322 -10.72 -8.53 16.37
C ASP A 322 -9.52 -7.57 16.44
N ILE A 323 -9.71 -6.31 16.02
CA ILE A 323 -8.65 -5.29 16.01
C ILE A 323 -8.97 -4.24 17.06
N ARG A 324 -8.07 -4.12 18.06
CA ARG A 324 -8.20 -3.18 19.18
C ARG A 324 -7.14 -2.10 19.05
N ALA A 325 -7.55 -0.93 18.57
CA ALA A 325 -6.68 0.25 18.41
C ALA A 325 -7.15 1.34 19.38
N PRO A 326 -6.39 1.65 20.45
CA PRO A 326 -6.77 2.65 21.44
C PRO A 326 -6.93 4.04 20.80
N VAL A 327 -8.00 4.73 21.14
CA VAL A 327 -8.31 6.08 20.63
C VAL A 327 -7.25 7.09 21.09
N GLY A 328 -6.84 8.00 20.22
CA GLY A 328 -5.83 9.02 20.50
C GLY A 328 -4.38 8.52 20.40
N THR A 329 -4.17 7.36 19.78
CA THR A 329 -2.84 6.82 19.47
C THR A 329 -2.50 6.99 17.98
N LEU A 330 -1.25 6.68 17.61
CA LEU A 330 -0.77 6.70 16.21
C LEU A 330 -1.63 5.87 15.26
N VAL A 331 -2.28 4.81 15.75
CA VAL A 331 -3.04 3.83 14.96
C VAL A 331 -4.56 4.07 14.99
N ASN A 332 -5.01 5.06 15.75
CA ASN A 332 -6.40 5.49 15.84
C ASN A 332 -6.47 6.94 16.37
N PRO A 333 -5.95 7.91 15.61
CA PRO A 333 -5.91 9.30 16.03
C PRO A 333 -7.30 9.93 16.04
N THR A 334 -7.41 11.02 16.79
CA THR A 334 -8.58 11.88 16.79
C THR A 334 -8.26 13.26 16.22
N GLN A 335 -9.25 13.97 15.72
CA GLN A 335 -9.07 15.37 15.33
C GLN A 335 -8.43 16.17 16.47
N PRO A 336 -7.51 17.10 16.16
CA PRO A 336 -7.17 17.62 14.83
C PRO A 336 -5.93 16.98 14.19
N ALA A 337 -5.55 15.75 14.56
CA ALA A 337 -4.34 15.10 14.06
C ALA A 337 -4.32 15.02 12.53
N PRO A 338 -3.18 15.32 11.87
CA PRO A 338 -3.00 15.12 10.44
C PRO A 338 -2.89 13.63 10.13
N VAL A 339 -3.45 13.20 9.00
CA VAL A 339 -3.52 11.79 8.58
C VAL A 339 -3.27 11.56 7.09
N SER A 340 -2.95 12.61 6.31
CA SER A 340 -2.76 12.48 4.85
C SER A 340 -1.68 11.47 4.47
N CYS A 341 -0.68 11.29 5.33
CA CYS A 341 0.42 10.36 5.11
C CYS A 341 0.15 8.93 5.63
N ALA A 342 -1.04 8.68 6.18
CA ALA A 342 -1.43 7.37 6.71
C ALA A 342 -1.15 6.23 5.73
N PRO A 343 -1.55 6.31 4.43
CA PRO A 343 -1.35 5.21 3.50
C PRO A 343 0.10 4.99 3.09
N ALA A 344 0.99 5.97 3.25
CA ALA A 344 2.38 5.82 2.81
C ALA A 344 3.20 4.93 3.74
N ASP A 345 3.54 5.42 4.93
CA ASP A 345 4.48 4.76 5.82
C ASP A 345 3.85 4.18 7.08
N PRO A 346 2.91 4.87 7.76
CA PRO A 346 2.26 4.32 8.94
C PRO A 346 1.58 2.97 8.71
N THR A 347 0.77 2.81 7.65
CA THR A 347 0.14 1.52 7.33
C THR A 347 1.16 0.43 7.01
N ASN A 348 2.24 0.77 6.28
CA ASN A 348 3.32 -0.18 6.01
C ASN A 348 3.98 -0.65 7.29
N ARG A 349 4.27 0.28 8.19
CA ARG A 349 4.90 -0.04 9.46
C ARG A 349 4.02 -0.92 10.32
N ILE A 350 2.71 -0.65 10.37
CA ILE A 350 1.75 -1.50 11.06
C ILE A 350 1.74 -2.91 10.44
N CYS A 351 1.65 -3.01 9.11
CA CYS A 351 1.67 -4.28 8.40
C CYS A 351 2.94 -5.09 8.71
N GLU A 352 4.12 -4.46 8.61
CA GLU A 352 5.39 -5.11 8.94
C GLU A 352 5.51 -5.50 10.41
N THR A 353 4.96 -4.70 11.32
CA THR A 353 4.96 -5.03 12.75
C THR A 353 4.11 -6.27 13.03
N VAL A 354 2.97 -6.43 12.33
CA VAL A 354 2.15 -7.66 12.38
C VAL A 354 2.93 -8.86 11.82
N LEU A 355 3.55 -8.71 10.64
CA LEU A 355 4.37 -9.78 10.04
C LEU A 355 5.52 -10.17 10.94
N ARG A 356 6.25 -9.20 11.52
CA ARG A 356 7.37 -9.41 12.42
C ARG A 356 6.96 -10.19 13.68
N CYS A 357 5.75 -9.94 14.17
CA CYS A 357 5.19 -10.64 15.33
C CYS A 357 5.08 -12.16 15.11
N LEU A 358 4.92 -12.59 13.85
CA LEU A 358 4.67 -13.99 13.47
C LEU A 358 5.91 -14.71 12.91
N VAL A 359 7.01 -14.00 12.67
CA VAL A 359 8.23 -14.55 12.04
C VAL A 359 8.79 -15.75 12.81
N ASP A 360 8.94 -15.62 14.12
CA ASP A 360 9.51 -16.68 14.97
C ASP A 360 8.47 -17.77 15.30
N VAL A 361 7.20 -17.51 15.06
CA VAL A 361 6.10 -18.44 15.34
C VAL A 361 5.96 -19.48 14.23
N VAL A 362 6.12 -19.04 12.97
CA VAL A 362 6.10 -19.91 11.78
C VAL A 362 7.29 -19.54 10.88
N PRO A 363 8.52 -19.99 11.24
CA PRO A 363 9.76 -19.55 10.56
C PRO A 363 9.78 -19.79 9.06
N ASP A 364 9.16 -20.87 8.59
CA ASP A 364 9.09 -21.22 7.15
C ASP A 364 8.28 -20.20 6.33
N ARG A 365 7.49 -19.36 6.99
CA ARG A 365 6.74 -18.24 6.40
C ARG A 365 7.31 -16.87 6.77
N GLY A 366 8.38 -16.84 7.53
CA GLY A 366 9.03 -15.60 7.95
C GLY A 366 9.50 -14.79 6.75
N VAL A 367 9.24 -13.49 6.80
CA VAL A 367 9.68 -12.50 5.81
C VAL A 367 10.42 -11.41 6.57
N ALA A 368 11.59 -11.02 6.11
CA ALA A 368 12.34 -9.90 6.66
C ALA A 368 11.70 -8.55 6.29
N GLY A 369 12.07 -7.47 6.97
CA GLY A 369 11.52 -6.14 6.73
C GLY A 369 11.81 -5.66 5.30
N SER A 370 10.87 -4.92 4.70
CA SER A 370 11.07 -4.24 3.42
C SER A 370 11.62 -2.81 3.63
N TYR A 371 11.93 -2.12 2.54
CA TYR A 371 12.24 -0.67 2.57
C TYR A 371 11.10 0.18 3.19
N SER A 372 9.89 -0.38 3.31
CA SER A 372 8.74 0.09 4.10
C SER A 372 8.46 1.58 4.02
N SER A 373 8.42 2.11 2.79
CA SER A 373 8.07 3.51 2.54
C SER A 373 7.44 3.68 1.15
N GLY A 374 6.49 4.60 1.03
CA GLY A 374 5.91 4.97 -0.26
C GLY A 374 6.86 5.75 -1.16
N LEU A 375 7.96 6.31 -0.60
CA LEU A 375 8.90 7.20 -1.32
C LEU A 375 8.18 8.37 -2.01
N ASN A 376 7.13 8.92 -1.38
CA ASN A 376 6.23 9.88 -1.99
C ASN A 376 6.86 11.27 -2.09
N ALA A 377 6.91 11.82 -3.30
CA ALA A 377 7.36 13.19 -3.52
C ALA A 377 6.54 13.84 -4.64
N PRO A 378 5.38 14.42 -4.32
CA PRO A 378 4.63 15.25 -5.26
C PRO A 378 5.34 16.56 -5.54
N GLY A 379 5.29 17.00 -6.81
CA GLY A 379 5.83 18.27 -7.26
C GLY A 379 4.80 19.06 -8.05
N PHE A 380 4.78 20.38 -7.85
CA PHE A 380 3.89 21.31 -8.56
C PHE A 380 4.72 22.45 -9.18
N GLY A 381 4.48 22.72 -10.44
CA GLY A 381 5.20 23.76 -11.18
C GLY A 381 4.39 24.31 -12.35
N ARG A 382 5.07 25.13 -13.17
CA ARG A 382 4.55 25.68 -14.42
C ARG A 382 5.53 25.43 -15.54
N THR A 383 5.01 25.12 -16.72
CA THR A 383 5.81 25.04 -17.94
C THR A 383 6.26 26.45 -18.38
N ASP A 384 7.19 26.51 -19.33
CA ASP A 384 7.63 27.80 -19.92
C ASP A 384 6.47 28.52 -20.65
N GLU A 385 5.42 27.80 -21.08
CA GLU A 385 4.18 28.35 -21.68
C GLU A 385 3.18 28.85 -20.62
N GLY A 386 3.43 28.56 -19.32
CA GLY A 386 2.60 28.98 -18.20
C GLY A 386 1.55 27.97 -17.76
N ASP A 387 1.50 26.80 -18.39
CA ASP A 387 0.59 25.72 -18.00
C ASP A 387 1.02 25.09 -16.68
N GLU A 388 0.07 24.89 -15.78
CA GLU A 388 0.30 24.22 -14.51
C GLU A 388 0.42 22.72 -14.72
N TYR A 389 1.39 22.11 -14.02
CA TYR A 389 1.54 20.66 -13.97
C TYR A 389 1.74 20.20 -12.54
N MET A 390 1.41 18.94 -12.31
CA MET A 390 1.68 18.25 -11.07
C MET A 390 2.19 16.85 -11.38
N TRP A 391 3.36 16.53 -10.86
CA TRP A 391 3.90 15.19 -10.89
C TRP A 391 3.74 14.49 -9.55
N TYR A 392 3.94 13.18 -9.55
CA TYR A 392 3.88 12.41 -8.33
C TYR A 392 4.94 11.31 -8.34
N VAL A 393 6.12 11.58 -7.75
CA VAL A 393 7.14 10.55 -7.54
C VAL A 393 6.68 9.65 -6.41
N TYR A 394 6.59 8.38 -6.68
CA TYR A 394 6.53 7.30 -5.70
C TYR A 394 7.35 6.14 -6.25
N GLY A 395 7.69 5.15 -5.43
CA GLY A 395 8.56 4.15 -6.00
C GLY A 395 8.75 2.88 -5.21
N PRO A 396 9.17 1.85 -5.96
CA PRO A 396 9.56 0.57 -5.40
C PRO A 396 10.93 0.66 -4.72
N GLY A 397 11.16 -0.31 -3.83
CA GLY A 397 12.43 -0.53 -3.17
C GLY A 397 12.72 -2.02 -3.00
N GLY A 398 13.61 -2.37 -2.08
CA GLY A 398 13.92 -3.77 -1.78
C GLY A 398 12.93 -4.38 -0.81
N CYS A 399 12.32 -5.52 -1.18
CA CYS A 399 11.52 -6.32 -0.27
C CYS A 399 12.40 -7.25 0.56
N GLY A 400 11.91 -7.63 1.74
CA GLY A 400 12.59 -8.56 2.62
C GLY A 400 12.78 -9.95 2.02
N ALA A 401 13.87 -10.60 2.34
CA ALA A 401 14.10 -12.01 2.03
C ALA A 401 13.19 -12.91 2.88
N ARG A 402 12.98 -14.13 2.43
CA ARG A 402 12.18 -15.15 3.12
C ARG A 402 12.85 -16.51 3.09
N ALA A 403 12.31 -17.45 3.85
CA ALA A 403 12.80 -18.83 3.82
C ALA A 403 12.84 -19.37 2.38
N GLY A 404 14.01 -19.75 1.92
CA GLY A 404 14.25 -20.35 0.60
C GLY A 404 14.33 -19.39 -0.58
N GLN A 405 14.22 -18.05 -0.39
CA GLN A 405 14.19 -17.12 -1.51
C GLN A 405 14.75 -15.74 -1.16
N ASP A 406 15.54 -15.17 -2.07
CA ASP A 406 15.97 -13.78 -2.00
C ASP A 406 14.77 -12.82 -2.06
N GLY A 407 14.91 -11.63 -1.46
CA GLY A 407 13.91 -10.58 -1.53
C GLY A 407 13.73 -10.05 -2.95
N LEU A 408 12.51 -9.61 -3.26
CA LEU A 408 12.23 -8.99 -4.56
C LEU A 408 12.95 -7.65 -4.67
N THR A 409 13.56 -7.42 -5.81
CA THR A 409 14.34 -6.20 -6.11
C THR A 409 13.47 -5.19 -6.82
N THR A 410 13.50 -3.93 -6.37
CA THR A 410 12.69 -2.83 -6.93
C THR A 410 11.20 -3.19 -7.10
N GLU A 411 10.62 -3.71 -6.03
CA GLU A 411 9.20 -4.07 -5.97
C GLU A 411 8.49 -3.21 -4.91
N PHE A 412 7.20 -3.00 -5.09
CA PHE A 412 6.40 -2.31 -4.09
C PHE A 412 6.27 -3.16 -2.81
N HIS A 413 6.14 -2.46 -1.67
CA HIS A 413 5.92 -3.11 -0.38
C HIS A 413 4.53 -3.75 -0.29
N THR A 414 4.29 -4.55 0.73
CA THR A 414 3.07 -5.38 0.89
C THR A 414 1.76 -4.58 0.86
N MET A 415 1.78 -3.31 1.27
CA MET A 415 0.59 -2.46 1.29
C MET A 415 0.32 -1.71 -0.02
N ALA A 416 1.22 -1.76 -1.00
CA ALA A 416 1.07 -1.08 -2.28
C ALA A 416 1.22 -2.06 -3.44
N MET A 417 0.22 -2.11 -4.32
CA MET A 417 0.27 -2.85 -5.58
C MET A 417 0.21 -1.88 -6.77
N CYS A 418 1.01 -0.81 -6.68
CA CYS A 418 1.13 0.17 -7.73
C CYS A 418 2.01 -0.35 -8.88
N ALA A 419 1.86 0.23 -10.05
CA ALA A 419 2.73 -0.04 -11.19
C ALA A 419 3.85 1.01 -11.28
N ASN A 420 4.99 0.60 -11.82
CA ASN A 420 6.07 1.52 -12.14
C ASN A 420 5.69 2.40 -13.34
N GLU A 421 5.72 3.71 -13.16
CA GLU A 421 5.48 4.65 -14.25
C GLU A 421 6.63 4.63 -15.27
N SER A 422 6.31 4.79 -16.57
CA SER A 422 7.29 4.94 -17.64
C SER A 422 8.02 6.27 -17.52
N LEU A 423 9.37 6.24 -17.60
CA LEU A 423 10.21 7.44 -17.59
C LEU A 423 9.92 8.32 -18.80
N GLU A 424 9.66 7.71 -19.97
CA GLU A 424 9.38 8.40 -21.22
C GLU A 424 8.03 9.15 -21.16
N VAL A 425 7.03 8.58 -20.49
CA VAL A 425 5.75 9.26 -20.24
C VAL A 425 5.96 10.49 -19.35
N TRP A 426 6.80 10.36 -18.34
CA TRP A 426 7.13 11.48 -17.45
C TRP A 426 7.83 12.62 -18.18
N GLU A 427 8.89 12.32 -18.94
CA GLU A 427 9.65 13.31 -19.70
C GLU A 427 8.82 13.97 -20.80
N ALA A 428 7.81 13.26 -21.33
CA ALA A 428 6.86 13.81 -22.30
C ALA A 428 5.80 14.73 -21.67
N ARG A 429 5.46 14.52 -20.38
CA ARG A 429 4.38 15.26 -19.70
C ARG A 429 4.88 16.40 -18.82
N TYR A 430 6.08 16.28 -18.27
CA TYR A 430 6.62 17.18 -17.25
C TYR A 430 7.99 17.75 -17.67
N PRO A 431 8.33 18.97 -17.28
CA PRO A 431 9.65 19.54 -17.56
C PRO A 431 10.72 18.93 -16.65
N VAL A 432 11.01 17.65 -16.86
CA VAL A 432 12.01 16.87 -16.13
C VAL A 432 12.84 16.01 -17.07
N ARG A 433 14.00 15.56 -16.62
CA ARG A 433 14.83 14.56 -17.30
C ARG A 433 15.37 13.55 -16.31
N PHE A 434 15.19 12.25 -16.59
CA PHE A 434 15.82 11.19 -15.81
C PHE A 434 17.29 11.05 -16.21
N VAL A 435 18.18 11.54 -15.35
CA VAL A 435 19.63 11.44 -15.56
C VAL A 435 20.13 10.02 -15.32
N ARG A 436 19.52 9.34 -14.30
CA ARG A 436 19.91 8.00 -13.88
C ARG A 436 18.76 7.27 -13.21
N ARG A 437 18.61 6.00 -13.53
CA ARG A 437 17.80 5.03 -12.79
C ARG A 437 18.52 3.69 -12.80
N GLU A 438 18.96 3.24 -11.64
CA GLU A 438 19.77 2.02 -11.52
C GLU A 438 19.53 1.33 -10.19
N LEU A 439 19.89 0.04 -10.10
CA LEU A 439 19.87 -0.69 -8.86
C LEU A 439 20.94 -0.13 -7.90
N ARG A 440 20.57 -0.04 -6.62
CA ARG A 440 21.47 0.43 -5.58
C ARG A 440 22.30 -0.74 -5.04
N THR A 441 23.57 -0.83 -5.46
CA THR A 441 24.52 -1.85 -4.98
C THR A 441 24.59 -1.84 -3.45
N ASP A 442 24.71 -3.01 -2.82
CA ASP A 442 24.80 -3.23 -1.38
C ASP A 442 23.58 -2.74 -0.56
N SER A 443 22.45 -2.41 -1.21
CA SER A 443 21.27 -1.99 -0.48
C SER A 443 20.51 -3.16 0.15
N GLY A 444 20.50 -4.34 -0.46
CA GLY A 444 19.85 -5.53 0.09
C GLY A 444 20.59 -6.12 1.29
N GLY A 445 19.89 -6.34 2.39
CA GLY A 445 20.43 -6.90 3.62
C GLY A 445 21.12 -8.24 3.39
N PRO A 446 22.37 -8.43 3.86
CA PRO A 446 23.07 -9.70 3.72
C PRO A 446 22.36 -10.83 4.45
N GLY A 447 22.31 -12.00 3.83
CA GLY A 447 21.68 -13.19 4.38
C GLY A 447 22.01 -14.43 3.54
N ARG A 448 21.69 -15.62 4.04
CA ARG A 448 21.66 -16.85 3.21
C ARG A 448 20.77 -16.60 1.99
N HIS A 449 19.65 -15.92 2.22
CA HIS A 449 18.83 -15.29 1.20
C HIS A 449 18.97 -13.77 1.37
N ARG A 450 19.48 -13.10 0.32
CA ARG A 450 19.74 -11.67 0.31
C ARG A 450 18.43 -10.89 0.24
N GLY A 451 18.33 -9.79 0.97
CA GLY A 451 17.25 -8.82 0.80
C GLY A 451 17.21 -8.25 -0.63
N GLY A 452 16.05 -7.86 -1.09
CA GLY A 452 15.87 -7.18 -2.37
C GLY A 452 16.66 -5.88 -2.43
N LEU A 453 17.10 -5.48 -3.62
CA LEU A 453 17.79 -4.20 -3.81
C LEU A 453 16.79 -3.07 -3.98
N GLY A 454 17.13 -1.90 -3.44
CA GLY A 454 16.52 -0.64 -3.82
C GLY A 454 17.08 -0.10 -5.12
N GLU A 455 16.62 1.08 -5.50
CA GLU A 455 17.10 1.80 -6.69
C GLU A 455 17.57 3.21 -6.37
N VAL A 456 18.32 3.82 -7.26
CA VAL A 456 18.65 5.24 -7.27
C VAL A 456 18.00 5.86 -8.49
N ARG A 457 17.21 6.92 -8.27
CA ARG A 457 16.66 7.78 -9.32
C ARG A 457 17.25 9.18 -9.18
N VAL A 458 17.71 9.74 -10.28
CA VAL A 458 18.19 11.12 -10.36
C VAL A 458 17.38 11.84 -11.40
N ILE A 459 16.55 12.80 -10.96
CA ILE A 459 15.59 13.55 -11.78
C ILE A 459 16.05 14.99 -11.84
N GLU A 460 16.47 15.46 -13.00
CA GLU A 460 16.84 16.86 -13.25
C GLU A 460 15.58 17.70 -13.53
N CYS A 461 15.46 18.82 -12.83
CA CYS A 461 14.38 19.78 -13.02
C CYS A 461 14.71 20.70 -14.21
N LEU A 462 13.86 20.69 -15.25
CA LEU A 462 13.98 21.58 -16.42
C LEU A 462 13.16 22.87 -16.26
N GLY A 463 12.52 23.06 -15.12
CA GLY A 463 11.80 24.25 -14.68
C GLY A 463 11.81 24.31 -13.15
N ASP A 464 11.36 25.44 -12.60
CA ASP A 464 11.18 25.57 -11.15
C ASP A 464 9.96 24.75 -10.69
N VAL A 465 10.11 24.04 -9.56
CA VAL A 465 9.07 23.17 -9.02
C VAL A 465 9.07 23.19 -7.49
N LEU A 466 7.89 23.30 -6.89
CA LEU A 466 7.68 23.08 -5.46
C LEU A 466 7.48 21.59 -5.22
N VAL A 467 8.37 20.97 -4.43
CA VAL A 467 8.32 19.54 -4.10
C VAL A 467 8.02 19.39 -2.61
N SER A 468 7.09 18.53 -2.29
CA SER A 468 6.90 17.99 -0.94
C SER A 468 7.41 16.55 -0.90
N GLY A 469 7.87 16.08 0.25
CA GLY A 469 8.39 14.73 0.40
C GLY A 469 7.83 14.06 1.64
N TYR A 470 7.52 12.77 1.50
CA TYR A 470 7.18 11.91 2.60
C TYR A 470 7.81 10.54 2.42
N MET A 471 8.77 10.25 3.26
CA MET A 471 9.57 9.03 3.27
C MET A 471 9.99 8.71 4.71
N ASP A 472 9.88 7.47 5.10
CA ASP A 472 10.36 6.94 6.38
C ASP A 472 11.50 5.92 6.16
N ARG A 473 11.98 5.26 7.21
CA ARG A 473 13.18 4.42 7.13
C ARG A 473 14.42 5.16 6.59
N CYS A 474 14.52 6.44 6.89
CA CYS A 474 15.72 7.22 6.60
C CYS A 474 16.75 7.09 7.73
N LEU A 475 16.31 6.95 8.97
CA LEU A 475 17.13 6.81 10.17
C LEU A 475 17.19 5.37 10.68
N SER A 476 16.12 4.63 10.55
CA SER A 476 16.03 3.19 10.84
C SER A 476 16.31 2.34 9.61
N GLN A 477 16.59 1.05 9.80
CA GLN A 477 16.90 0.11 8.72
C GLN A 477 15.87 -1.03 8.67
N PRO A 478 15.57 -1.58 7.47
CA PRO A 478 14.79 -2.79 7.34
C PRO A 478 15.46 -3.99 8.04
N TRP A 479 14.77 -4.58 8.98
CA TRP A 479 15.29 -5.65 9.84
C TRP A 479 15.49 -6.98 9.11
N GLY A 480 16.56 -7.70 9.46
CA GLY A 480 16.81 -9.07 9.01
C GLY A 480 16.18 -10.12 9.91
N VAL A 481 16.12 -11.37 9.47
CA VAL A 481 15.46 -12.50 10.14
C VAL A 481 16.38 -13.71 10.19
N ALA A 482 16.27 -14.52 11.26
CA ALA A 482 16.98 -15.80 11.42
C ALA A 482 18.51 -15.68 11.23
N GLY A 483 19.12 -14.57 11.65
CA GLY A 483 20.54 -14.30 11.48
C GLY A 483 20.90 -13.54 10.19
N GLY A 484 19.92 -13.17 9.39
CA GLY A 484 20.10 -12.20 8.29
C GLY A 484 20.30 -10.78 8.82
N LEU A 485 20.96 -9.94 8.04
CA LEU A 485 21.30 -8.56 8.42
C LEU A 485 20.31 -7.56 7.84
N GLU A 486 20.40 -6.33 8.35
CA GLU A 486 19.57 -5.22 7.92
C GLU A 486 19.85 -4.78 6.49
N GLY A 487 18.80 -4.29 5.79
CA GLY A 487 18.93 -3.62 4.51
C GLY A 487 19.35 -2.15 4.66
N ALA A 488 19.67 -1.48 3.56
CA ALA A 488 20.00 -0.07 3.57
C ALA A 488 18.76 0.81 3.78
N SER A 489 18.93 1.94 4.46
CA SER A 489 17.89 2.96 4.66
C SER A 489 17.52 3.68 3.37
N ASN A 490 16.34 4.32 3.35
CA ASN A 490 15.92 5.26 2.30
C ASN A 490 16.64 6.61 2.42
N ALA A 491 16.68 7.40 1.35
CA ALA A 491 17.11 8.80 1.41
C ALA A 491 16.54 9.66 0.27
N PHE A 492 16.12 10.87 0.60
CA PHE A 492 15.96 11.97 -0.34
C PHE A 492 17.17 12.90 -0.27
N CYS A 493 17.69 13.31 -1.43
CA CYS A 493 18.77 14.27 -1.52
C CYS A 493 18.51 15.23 -2.69
N ILE A 494 19.28 16.32 -2.70
CA ILE A 494 19.34 17.26 -3.82
C ILE A 494 20.79 17.34 -4.29
N GLU A 495 21.02 17.23 -5.60
CA GLU A 495 22.33 17.47 -6.19
C GLU A 495 22.31 18.85 -6.87
N ARG A 496 23.22 19.71 -6.45
CA ARG A 496 23.49 21.05 -7.01
C ARG A 496 24.97 21.17 -7.36
N GLU A 497 25.29 21.55 -8.58
CA GLU A 497 26.69 21.72 -9.04
C GLU A 497 27.59 20.50 -8.74
N GLY A 498 27.02 19.29 -8.78
CA GLY A 498 27.74 18.05 -8.51
C GLY A 498 27.97 17.74 -7.02
N VAL A 499 27.36 18.51 -6.12
CA VAL A 499 27.39 18.27 -4.68
C VAL A 499 26.00 17.79 -4.22
N GLU A 500 25.97 16.67 -3.51
CA GLU A 500 24.73 16.11 -2.95
C GLU A 500 24.51 16.62 -1.52
N PHE A 501 23.29 17.06 -1.22
CA PHE A 501 22.83 17.54 0.07
C PHE A 501 21.63 16.71 0.53
N SER A 502 21.63 16.26 1.78
CA SER A 502 20.42 15.79 2.43
C SER A 502 19.52 16.97 2.82
N PHE A 503 18.23 16.72 3.08
CA PHE A 503 17.34 17.80 3.53
C PHE A 503 17.73 18.34 4.91
N THR A 504 18.37 17.55 5.77
CA THR A 504 18.92 18.02 7.04
C THR A 504 20.14 18.91 6.86
N ASP A 505 20.98 18.69 5.83
CA ASP A 505 22.09 19.62 5.48
C ASP A 505 21.54 20.98 5.05
N LEU A 506 20.32 21.02 4.54
CA LEU A 506 19.61 22.24 4.13
C LEU A 506 18.79 22.87 5.27
N GLY A 507 18.93 22.36 6.49
CA GLY A 507 18.32 22.92 7.71
C GLY A 507 16.89 22.47 7.99
N LEU A 508 16.38 21.44 7.29
CA LEU A 508 15.07 20.89 7.59
C LEU A 508 15.17 19.90 8.78
N PRO A 509 14.10 19.76 9.59
CA PRO A 509 14.14 18.93 10.78
C PRO A 509 14.10 17.42 10.49
N SER A 510 13.63 17.01 9.32
CA SER A 510 13.51 15.60 8.90
C SER A 510 14.29 15.35 7.59
N PRO A 511 14.98 14.21 7.46
CA PRO A 511 15.66 13.84 6.22
C PRO A 511 14.69 13.39 5.12
N GLY A 512 13.48 12.95 5.47
CA GLY A 512 12.53 12.37 4.54
C GLY A 512 11.17 13.07 4.46
N LYS A 513 10.88 14.03 5.37
CA LYS A 513 9.56 14.65 5.49
C LYS A 513 9.69 16.17 5.40
N PHE A 514 9.13 16.75 4.33
CA PHE A 514 9.16 18.19 4.06
C PHE A 514 8.00 18.61 3.16
N SER A 515 7.70 19.92 3.13
CA SER A 515 6.65 20.48 2.27
C SER A 515 7.11 21.74 1.55
N ASN A 516 6.63 21.88 0.30
CA ASN A 516 6.81 23.08 -0.52
C ASN A 516 8.27 23.55 -0.63
N PHE A 517 9.21 22.62 -0.76
CA PHE A 517 10.60 22.92 -0.98
C PHE A 517 10.84 23.30 -2.46
N MET A 518 11.46 24.45 -2.70
CA MET A 518 11.72 24.92 -4.06
C MET A 518 12.96 24.25 -4.66
N LEU A 519 12.77 23.51 -5.73
CA LEU A 519 13.83 23.08 -6.64
C LEU A 519 13.84 24.02 -7.84
N HIS A 520 15.03 24.48 -8.21
CA HIS A 520 15.22 25.36 -9.34
C HIS A 520 15.62 24.59 -10.60
N ARG A 521 15.42 25.20 -11.75
CA ARG A 521 15.92 24.66 -13.04
C ARG A 521 17.40 24.28 -12.91
N GLY A 522 17.72 23.03 -13.22
CA GLY A 522 19.07 22.45 -13.13
C GLY A 522 19.38 21.73 -11.81
N ASP A 523 18.57 21.92 -10.76
CA ASP A 523 18.65 21.07 -9.57
C ASP A 523 18.29 19.62 -9.93
N ARG A 524 18.89 18.66 -9.25
CA ARG A 524 18.56 17.24 -9.39
C ARG A 524 17.97 16.71 -8.10
N PHE A 525 16.76 16.19 -8.18
CA PHE A 525 16.14 15.48 -7.09
C PHE A 525 16.60 14.02 -7.11
N VAL A 526 17.19 13.57 -6.01
CA VAL A 526 17.78 12.23 -5.88
C VAL A 526 16.94 11.42 -4.91
N VAL A 527 16.39 10.29 -5.38
CA VAL A 527 15.65 9.32 -4.57
C VAL A 527 16.49 8.06 -4.47
N LYS A 528 16.86 7.68 -3.25
CA LYS A 528 17.56 6.43 -2.95
C LYS A 528 16.63 5.51 -2.17
N ALA A 529 16.03 4.55 -2.85
CA ALA A 529 15.23 3.53 -2.20
C ALA A 529 16.10 2.61 -1.34
N GLY A 530 15.59 2.23 -0.20
CA GLY A 530 16.21 1.25 0.69
C GLY A 530 16.17 -0.16 0.12
N GLY A 531 16.96 -1.06 0.69
CA GLY A 531 16.89 -2.49 0.44
C GLY A 531 15.98 -3.20 1.43
N GLY A 532 15.64 -4.47 1.18
CA GLY A 532 15.00 -5.34 2.16
C GLY A 532 16.01 -5.98 3.10
N GLY A 533 15.57 -6.46 4.26
CA GLY A 533 16.38 -7.25 5.19
C GLY A 533 16.72 -8.64 4.63
N GLY A 534 17.83 -9.21 5.08
CA GLY A 534 18.28 -10.57 4.74
C GLY A 534 17.61 -11.65 5.59
N PHE A 535 17.63 -12.90 5.12
CA PHE A 535 17.14 -14.05 5.84
C PHE A 535 18.24 -15.10 6.01
N GLY A 536 18.47 -15.55 7.23
CA GLY A 536 19.50 -16.53 7.59
C GLY A 536 20.94 -15.99 7.53
N PRO A 537 21.90 -16.67 8.14
CA PRO A 537 23.28 -16.19 8.21
C PRO A 537 23.92 -15.99 6.83
N PRO A 538 24.53 -14.82 6.53
CA PRO A 538 25.08 -14.51 5.21
C PRO A 538 26.19 -15.47 4.77
N GLU A 539 27.02 -15.95 5.69
CA GLU A 539 28.09 -16.93 5.43
C GLU A 539 27.58 -18.28 4.92
N HIS A 540 26.28 -18.56 5.08
CA HIS A 540 25.63 -19.76 4.54
C HIS A 540 25.08 -19.55 3.13
N ARG A 541 25.24 -18.36 2.53
CA ARG A 541 24.88 -18.13 1.13
C ARG A 541 25.79 -18.96 0.21
N ASP A 542 25.17 -19.58 -0.79
CA ASP A 542 25.87 -20.33 -1.83
C ASP A 542 26.95 -19.47 -2.49
N LEU A 543 28.16 -20.05 -2.70
CA LEU A 543 29.29 -19.33 -3.29
C LEU A 543 28.98 -18.81 -4.69
N ASP A 544 28.33 -19.62 -5.50
CA ASP A 544 28.01 -19.27 -6.89
C ASP A 544 27.01 -18.10 -6.92
N LEU A 545 26.09 -18.03 -5.94
CA LEU A 545 25.17 -16.91 -5.79
C LEU A 545 25.91 -15.63 -5.38
N VAL A 546 26.91 -15.71 -4.48
CA VAL A 546 27.70 -14.52 -4.11
C VAL A 546 28.53 -14.03 -5.29
N VAL A 547 29.17 -14.92 -6.03
CA VAL A 547 29.93 -14.58 -7.25
C VAL A 547 29.04 -13.92 -8.29
N ARG A 548 27.85 -14.49 -8.52
CA ARG A 548 26.85 -13.89 -9.41
C ARG A 548 26.44 -12.51 -8.96
N ASP A 549 26.12 -12.33 -7.67
CA ASP A 549 25.68 -11.04 -7.13
C ASP A 549 26.77 -9.97 -7.30
N VAL A 550 28.07 -10.32 -7.17
CA VAL A 550 29.16 -9.39 -7.41
C VAL A 550 29.31 -9.07 -8.90
N ARG A 551 29.24 -10.06 -9.75
CA ARG A 551 29.32 -9.89 -11.22
C ARG A 551 28.21 -9.00 -11.76
N GLU A 552 26.97 -9.18 -11.25
CA GLU A 552 25.79 -8.38 -11.65
C GLU A 552 25.75 -6.99 -10.96
N GLY A 553 26.70 -6.69 -10.07
CA GLY A 553 26.75 -5.42 -9.36
C GLY A 553 25.74 -5.28 -8.21
N TYR A 554 25.13 -6.37 -7.78
CA TYR A 554 24.17 -6.37 -6.66
C TYR A 554 24.89 -6.24 -5.32
N VAL A 555 26.06 -6.83 -5.20
CA VAL A 555 26.93 -6.83 -4.02
C VAL A 555 28.32 -6.39 -4.46
N SER A 556 28.97 -5.50 -3.72
CA SER A 556 30.36 -5.13 -3.96
C SER A 556 31.32 -6.25 -3.52
N ALA A 557 32.50 -6.32 -4.09
CA ALA A 557 33.53 -7.28 -3.67
C ALA A 557 33.90 -7.12 -2.18
N SER A 558 33.88 -5.87 -1.67
CA SER A 558 34.11 -5.58 -0.25
C SER A 558 33.01 -6.11 0.66
N ALA A 559 31.74 -5.99 0.24
CA ALA A 559 30.60 -6.54 0.97
C ALA A 559 30.57 -8.08 0.91
N ALA A 560 30.96 -8.69 -0.23
CA ALA A 560 31.12 -10.12 -0.36
C ALA A 560 32.13 -10.67 0.67
N GLU A 561 33.28 -10.04 0.82
CA GLU A 561 34.27 -10.43 1.82
C GLU A 561 33.80 -10.18 3.25
N LYS A 562 33.25 -8.96 3.51
CA LYS A 562 32.86 -8.52 4.86
C LYS A 562 31.73 -9.34 5.44
N PHE A 563 30.66 -9.56 4.67
CA PHE A 563 29.41 -10.15 5.17
C PHE A 563 29.28 -11.63 4.81
N TYR A 564 29.59 -12.00 3.55
CA TYR A 564 29.40 -13.37 3.06
C TYR A 564 30.64 -14.26 3.27
N ARG A 565 31.75 -13.65 3.72
CA ARG A 565 33.04 -14.35 3.93
C ARG A 565 33.57 -15.00 2.65
N VAL A 566 33.40 -14.30 1.52
CA VAL A 566 33.86 -14.73 0.19
C VAL A 566 34.85 -13.72 -0.36
N ALA A 567 36.11 -14.12 -0.48
CA ALA A 567 37.15 -13.33 -1.14
C ALA A 567 37.18 -13.63 -2.63
N LEU A 568 37.30 -12.59 -3.45
CA LEU A 568 37.39 -12.70 -4.90
C LEU A 568 38.77 -12.24 -5.39
N LEU A 569 39.26 -12.90 -6.42
CA LEU A 569 40.44 -12.48 -7.19
C LEU A 569 40.08 -11.32 -8.12
N PRO A 570 41.07 -10.59 -8.68
CA PRO A 570 40.82 -9.48 -9.59
C PRO A 570 40.06 -9.86 -10.88
N ASP A 571 40.09 -11.12 -11.28
CA ASP A 571 39.32 -11.65 -12.41
C ASP A 571 37.87 -12.05 -12.05
N GLY A 572 37.48 -11.89 -10.79
CA GLY A 572 36.16 -12.23 -10.28
C GLY A 572 35.98 -13.70 -9.82
N ALA A 573 37.03 -14.53 -9.96
CA ALA A 573 37.01 -15.90 -9.44
C ALA A 573 37.13 -15.93 -7.91
N VAL A 574 36.61 -16.99 -7.26
CA VAL A 574 36.73 -17.14 -5.81
C VAL A 574 38.17 -17.45 -5.41
N ASP A 575 38.75 -16.67 -4.49
CA ASP A 575 39.95 -17.06 -3.77
C ASP A 575 39.58 -18.14 -2.73
N GLU A 576 39.71 -19.41 -3.14
CA GLU A 576 39.30 -20.54 -2.29
C GLU A 576 40.08 -20.61 -0.96
N GLY A 577 41.36 -20.25 -0.98
CA GLY A 577 42.22 -20.31 0.21
C GLY A 577 41.75 -19.28 1.26
N ARG A 578 41.61 -18.04 0.81
CA ARG A 578 41.16 -16.92 1.69
C ARG A 578 39.71 -17.10 2.10
N THR A 579 38.83 -17.54 1.21
CA THR A 579 37.41 -17.80 1.54
C THR A 579 37.28 -18.90 2.58
N ARG A 580 38.00 -19.99 2.46
CA ARG A 580 38.01 -21.08 3.45
C ARG A 580 38.49 -20.58 4.81
N LEU A 581 39.52 -19.75 4.86
CA LEU A 581 40.01 -19.14 6.09
C LEU A 581 38.95 -18.23 6.75
N LEU A 582 38.32 -17.37 5.96
CA LEU A 582 37.28 -16.45 6.46
C LEU A 582 36.05 -17.19 7.03
N ARG A 583 35.59 -18.25 6.36
CA ARG A 583 34.45 -19.06 6.81
C ARG A 583 34.79 -19.93 8.01
N SER A 584 36.03 -20.47 8.12
CA SER A 584 36.43 -21.29 9.27
C SER A 584 36.59 -20.52 10.58
N GLN A 585 36.93 -19.24 10.54
CA GLN A 585 37.07 -18.40 11.72
C GLN A 585 35.74 -18.12 12.43
N HIS A 586 34.59 -18.31 11.77
CA HIS A 586 33.25 -18.17 12.34
C HIS A 586 32.69 -19.46 12.94
N ALA A 587 33.09 -20.64 12.42
CA ALA A 587 32.63 -21.94 12.93
C ALA A 587 33.06 -22.25 14.38
N PHE A 588 33.87 -21.39 15.00
CA PHE A 588 34.33 -21.53 16.39
C PHE A 588 33.68 -20.54 17.37
N ARG A 589 32.64 -19.79 16.93
CA ARG A 589 31.96 -18.79 17.79
C ARG A 589 30.50 -19.11 18.13
N ASP A 590 29.99 -20.25 17.67
CA ASP A 590 28.67 -20.81 18.01
C ASP A 590 28.75 -21.81 19.18
#